data_34f6ad299cb89f826f90349fbc94eca5
#
_entry.id   34f6ad299cb89f826f90349fbc94eca5
#
_cell.length_a   1.000
_cell.length_b   1.000
_cell.length_c   1.000
_cell.angle_alpha   90.00
_cell.angle_beta   90.00
_cell.angle_gamma   90.00
#
_symmetry.space_group_name_H-M   'P 1'
#
loop_
_entity.id
_entity.type
_entity.pdbx_description
1 polymer ?
#
loop_
_entity_poly.entity_id
_entity_poly.type
_entity_poly.pdbx_seq_one_letter_code
_entity_poly.pdbx_strand_id
1 'polypeptide(L)'
;MSFLTFADLGLTFDSRVSRSKRFQRVTFGDGYSQILGDGLNAEQETWNCITPVMSGFEAFSIEANLKRYADTAIEWSPPDSTKSFQVQFVSGTTVLGYTNLSLVNLEGYTRPIDYTANLASGVLTSVTIPDSKPVKVTLTENAKKYLIREGWELNFIGPDLYQITFDLQRIYV
;
A
#
# COMPACT_ATOMS: atom_id res chain seq x y z
N MET A 1 -6.64 3.05 21.52
CA MET A 1 -7.32 2.02 20.68
C MET A 1 -6.24 1.09 20.16
N SER A 2 -6.32 -0.20 20.47
CA SER A 2 -5.36 -1.18 19.95
C SER A 2 -5.76 -1.49 18.52
N PHE A 3 -4.99 -1.01 17.55
CA PHE A 3 -5.16 -1.40 16.15
C PHE A 3 -4.60 -2.82 15.99
N LEU A 4 -5.38 -3.70 15.36
CA LEU A 4 -4.85 -4.97 14.91
C LEU A 4 -3.82 -4.69 13.81
N THR A 5 -2.58 -4.95 14.12
CA THR A 5 -1.56 -5.06 13.09
C THR A 5 -1.76 -6.43 12.44
N PHE A 6 -2.28 -6.47 11.22
CA PHE A 6 -2.32 -7.70 10.41
C PHE A 6 -0.93 -8.17 9.96
N ALA A 7 0.14 -7.66 10.59
CA ALA A 7 1.52 -8.02 10.28
C ALA A 7 1.82 -9.51 10.41
N ASP A 8 1.02 -10.23 11.19
CA ASP A 8 1.24 -11.66 11.47
C ASP A 8 0.37 -12.61 10.65
N LEU A 9 -0.49 -12.08 9.78
CA LEU A 9 -1.37 -12.89 8.91
C LEU A 9 -0.64 -13.48 7.70
N GLY A 10 0.59 -13.82 7.74
CA GLY A 10 1.35 -14.40 6.63
C GLY A 10 0.52 -14.62 5.35
N LEU A 11 0.38 -13.59 4.52
CA LEU A 11 -0.37 -13.72 3.27
C LEU A 11 0.37 -14.64 2.30
N THR A 12 -0.37 -15.45 1.55
CA THR A 12 0.21 -16.29 0.50
C THR A 12 0.59 -15.47 -0.73
N PHE A 13 1.43 -16.04 -1.59
CA PHE A 13 1.81 -15.44 -2.89
C PHE A 13 0.62 -15.24 -3.83
N ASP A 14 -0.51 -15.93 -3.60
CA ASP A 14 -1.72 -15.78 -4.39
C ASP A 14 -2.53 -14.53 -4.00
N SER A 15 -2.16 -13.87 -2.90
CA SER A 15 -2.79 -12.59 -2.52
C SER A 15 -2.49 -11.52 -3.56
N ARG A 16 -3.51 -10.73 -3.93
CA ARG A 16 -3.45 -9.79 -5.06
C ARG A 16 -3.88 -8.40 -4.64
N VAL A 17 -3.28 -7.40 -5.26
CA VAL A 17 -3.73 -6.01 -5.16
C VAL A 17 -4.30 -5.55 -6.49
N SER A 18 -5.49 -4.95 -6.44
CA SER A 18 -6.09 -4.23 -7.55
C SER A 18 -6.05 -2.74 -7.25
N ARG A 19 -5.49 -1.97 -8.18
CA ARG A 19 -5.47 -0.50 -8.12
C ARG A 19 -6.18 0.05 -9.33
N SER A 20 -7.12 0.94 -9.09
CA SER A 20 -7.83 1.67 -10.14
C SER A 20 -7.85 3.15 -9.81
N LYS A 21 -8.01 3.96 -10.86
CA LYS A 21 -8.12 5.40 -10.73
C LYS A 21 -9.45 5.83 -11.31
N ARG A 22 -10.26 6.51 -10.51
CA ARG A 22 -11.52 7.08 -10.98
C ARG A 22 -11.23 8.36 -11.75
N PHE A 23 -11.91 8.52 -12.89
CA PHE A 23 -11.89 9.74 -13.66
C PHE A 23 -13.25 9.94 -14.33
N GLN A 24 -13.63 11.18 -14.51
CA GLN A 24 -14.79 11.56 -15.30
C GLN A 24 -14.34 11.92 -16.70
N ARG A 25 -15.05 11.37 -17.70
CA ARG A 25 -14.85 11.70 -19.10
C ARG A 25 -16.07 12.44 -19.60
N VAL A 26 -15.88 13.66 -20.04
CA VAL A 26 -16.90 14.46 -20.71
C VAL A 26 -16.56 14.50 -22.20
N THR A 27 -17.49 14.07 -23.03
CA THR A 27 -17.36 14.14 -24.51
C THR A 27 -18.28 15.23 -25.01
N PHE A 28 -17.72 16.14 -25.78
CA PHE A 28 -18.45 17.24 -26.42
C PHE A 28 -18.93 16.82 -27.83
N GLY A 29 -19.97 17.49 -28.33
CA GLY A 29 -20.61 17.13 -29.60
C GLY A 29 -19.74 17.22 -30.86
N ASP A 30 -18.60 17.88 -30.76
CA ASP A 30 -17.57 18.00 -31.82
C ASP A 30 -16.52 16.86 -31.78
N GLY A 31 -16.71 15.86 -30.90
CA GLY A 31 -15.80 14.74 -30.74
C GLY A 31 -14.61 14.99 -29.77
N TYR A 32 -14.47 16.21 -29.24
CA TYR A 32 -13.50 16.51 -28.20
C TYR A 32 -13.90 15.86 -26.87
N SER A 33 -12.95 15.23 -26.19
CA SER A 33 -13.18 14.67 -24.85
C SER A 33 -12.18 15.20 -23.84
N GLN A 34 -12.68 15.56 -22.66
CA GLN A 34 -11.88 15.98 -21.52
C GLN A 34 -11.95 14.91 -20.43
N ILE A 35 -10.80 14.58 -19.84
CA ILE A 35 -10.68 13.65 -18.74
C ILE A 35 -10.26 14.43 -17.50
N LEU A 36 -11.05 14.32 -16.44
CA LEU A 36 -10.81 14.95 -15.15
C LEU A 36 -10.71 13.85 -14.06
N GLY A 37 -9.79 14.02 -13.11
CA GLY A 37 -9.74 13.17 -11.93
C GLY A 37 -11.02 13.33 -11.09
N ASP A 38 -11.59 12.22 -10.64
CA ASP A 38 -12.82 12.22 -9.84
C ASP A 38 -12.49 12.39 -8.35
N GLY A 39 -12.35 13.65 -7.93
CA GLY A 39 -12.13 14.03 -6.52
C GLY A 39 -10.70 13.86 -6.01
N LEU A 40 -10.52 14.20 -4.74
CA LEU A 40 -9.22 14.17 -4.06
C LEU A 40 -8.67 12.74 -3.84
N ASN A 41 -9.56 11.74 -3.71
CA ASN A 41 -9.23 10.34 -3.47
C ASN A 41 -9.63 9.47 -4.66
N ALA A 42 -9.18 9.86 -5.86
CA ALA A 42 -9.51 9.16 -7.09
C ALA A 42 -8.92 7.74 -7.17
N GLU A 43 -7.87 7.47 -6.41
CA GLU A 43 -7.23 6.16 -6.34
C GLU A 43 -8.02 5.19 -5.45
N GLN A 44 -8.33 4.02 -5.98
CA GLN A 44 -8.93 2.91 -5.23
C GLN A 44 -7.95 1.75 -5.18
N GLU A 45 -7.77 1.19 -3.99
CA GLU A 45 -6.90 0.05 -3.76
C GLU A 45 -7.69 -1.02 -3.01
N THR A 46 -7.73 -2.22 -3.57
CA THR A 46 -8.36 -3.39 -2.95
C THR A 46 -7.36 -4.54 -2.95
N TRP A 47 -7.16 -5.14 -1.79
CA TRP A 47 -6.37 -6.33 -1.59
C TRP A 47 -7.28 -7.53 -1.43
N ASN A 48 -7.13 -8.52 -2.30
CA ASN A 48 -7.65 -9.86 -2.08
C ASN A 48 -6.60 -10.63 -1.28
N CYS A 49 -6.88 -10.88 -0.02
CA CYS A 49 -5.99 -11.49 0.96
C CYS A 49 -6.32 -12.97 1.10
N ILE A 50 -5.32 -13.83 0.90
CA ILE A 50 -5.44 -15.26 1.05
C ILE A 50 -4.44 -15.71 2.11
N THR A 51 -4.92 -16.34 3.19
CA THR A 51 -4.05 -16.85 4.24
C THR A 51 -3.41 -18.17 3.82
N PRO A 52 -2.28 -18.58 4.42
CA PRO A 52 -1.81 -19.95 4.27
C PRO A 52 -2.83 -20.95 4.80
N VAL A 53 -2.68 -22.20 4.39
CA VAL A 53 -3.44 -23.30 5.00
C VAL A 53 -2.98 -23.47 6.44
N MET A 54 -3.91 -23.49 7.38
CA MET A 54 -3.65 -23.46 8.82
C MET A 54 -4.60 -24.41 9.56
N SER A 55 -4.30 -24.66 10.83
CA SER A 55 -5.17 -25.46 11.71
C SER A 55 -6.50 -24.76 11.97
N GLY A 56 -7.53 -25.53 12.33
CA GLY A 56 -8.83 -24.97 12.70
C GLY A 56 -8.74 -23.99 13.86
N PHE A 57 -7.87 -24.22 14.83
CA PHE A 57 -7.66 -23.32 15.96
C PHE A 57 -7.19 -21.93 15.50
N GLU A 58 -6.21 -21.89 14.60
CA GLU A 58 -5.68 -20.63 14.04
C GLU A 58 -6.72 -19.94 13.15
N ALA A 59 -7.37 -20.70 12.28
CA ALA A 59 -8.40 -20.18 11.37
C ALA A 59 -9.59 -19.55 12.12
N PHE A 60 -10.11 -20.23 13.12
CA PHE A 60 -11.21 -19.69 13.93
C PHE A 60 -10.80 -18.48 14.78
N SER A 61 -9.53 -18.42 15.22
CA SER A 61 -9.00 -17.23 15.89
C SER A 61 -8.95 -16.03 14.96
N ILE A 62 -8.49 -16.21 13.71
CA ILE A 62 -8.49 -15.15 12.68
C ILE A 62 -9.92 -14.75 12.34
N GLU A 63 -10.82 -15.71 12.13
CA GLU A 63 -12.23 -15.45 11.84
C GLU A 63 -12.91 -14.63 12.95
N ALA A 64 -12.64 -14.95 14.22
CA ALA A 64 -13.15 -14.18 15.35
C ALA A 64 -12.65 -12.71 15.32
N ASN A 65 -11.41 -12.51 14.93
CA ASN A 65 -10.85 -11.18 14.74
C ASN A 65 -11.50 -10.45 13.55
N LEU A 66 -11.70 -11.12 12.41
CA LEU A 66 -12.41 -10.53 11.26
C LEU A 66 -13.83 -10.10 11.65
N LYS A 67 -14.57 -10.95 12.38
CA LYS A 67 -15.90 -10.61 12.93
C LYS A 67 -15.87 -9.38 13.83
N ARG A 68 -14.85 -9.27 14.69
CA ARG A 68 -14.70 -8.15 15.63
C ARG A 68 -14.42 -6.82 14.92
N TYR A 69 -13.74 -6.84 13.78
CA TYR A 69 -13.28 -5.64 13.08
C TYR A 69 -14.01 -5.40 11.75
N ALA A 70 -15.07 -6.17 11.46
CA ALA A 70 -15.79 -6.07 10.19
C ALA A 70 -16.25 -4.62 9.85
N ASP A 71 -16.64 -3.85 10.87
CA ASP A 71 -17.14 -2.48 10.71
C ASP A 71 -16.12 -1.41 11.15
N THR A 72 -14.86 -1.80 11.34
CA THR A 72 -13.84 -0.91 11.90
C THR A 72 -12.67 -0.76 10.92
N ALA A 73 -12.19 0.48 10.76
CA ALA A 73 -10.97 0.73 9.99
C ALA A 73 -9.75 0.07 10.65
N ILE A 74 -9.01 -0.67 9.86
CA ILE A 74 -7.82 -1.39 10.26
C ILE A 74 -6.60 -0.66 9.71
N GLU A 75 -5.60 -0.40 10.53
CA GLU A 75 -4.29 0.04 10.06
C GLU A 75 -3.46 -1.18 9.66
N TRP A 76 -3.00 -1.16 8.42
CA TRP A 76 -2.23 -2.25 7.85
C TRP A 76 -1.14 -1.74 6.90
N SER A 77 0.02 -2.38 6.97
CA SER A 77 1.12 -2.18 6.03
C SER A 77 1.14 -3.35 5.06
N PRO A 78 0.68 -3.14 3.81
CA PRO A 78 0.66 -4.22 2.83
C PRO A 78 2.09 -4.67 2.45
N PRO A 79 2.24 -5.89 1.91
CA PRO A 79 3.55 -6.43 1.52
C PRO A 79 4.35 -5.53 0.57
N ASP A 80 3.67 -4.73 -0.25
CA ASP A 80 4.27 -3.78 -1.18
C ASP A 80 4.50 -2.38 -0.59
N SER A 81 4.37 -2.20 0.72
CA SER A 81 4.66 -0.93 1.40
C SER A 81 6.13 -0.51 1.28
N THR A 82 7.04 -1.46 1.14
CA THR A 82 8.46 -1.20 0.88
C THR A 82 8.77 -1.38 -0.60
N LYS A 83 9.37 -0.37 -1.21
CA LYS A 83 9.70 -0.33 -2.64
C LYS A 83 11.14 0.07 -2.84
N SER A 84 11.77 -0.51 -3.88
CA SER A 84 13.13 -0.15 -4.29
C SER A 84 13.16 0.10 -5.80
N PHE A 85 13.69 1.25 -6.18
CA PHE A 85 13.85 1.64 -7.59
C PHE A 85 15.00 2.65 -7.74
N GLN A 86 15.33 3.01 -8.98
CA GLN A 86 16.37 4.00 -9.25
C GLN A 86 15.77 5.38 -9.46
N VAL A 87 16.45 6.39 -8.94
CA VAL A 87 16.14 7.82 -9.14
C VAL A 87 17.37 8.57 -9.61
N GLN A 88 17.16 9.71 -10.22
CA GLN A 88 18.21 10.68 -10.58
C GLN A 88 17.81 12.05 -10.04
N PHE A 89 18.77 12.79 -9.55
CA PHE A 89 18.59 14.18 -9.19
C PHE A 89 18.67 15.07 -10.42
N VAL A 90 17.80 16.07 -10.49
CA VAL A 90 17.80 17.11 -11.51
C VAL A 90 17.74 18.45 -10.79
N SER A 91 18.74 19.29 -11.02
CA SER A 91 18.89 20.56 -10.29
C SER A 91 18.83 20.37 -8.77
N GLY A 92 19.52 19.32 -8.29
CA GLY A 92 19.62 19.01 -6.87
C GLY A 92 18.36 18.41 -6.23
N THR A 93 17.31 18.13 -6.98
CA THR A 93 16.05 17.59 -6.42
C THR A 93 15.53 16.38 -7.19
N THR A 94 14.75 15.53 -6.54
CA THR A 94 13.96 14.48 -7.19
C THR A 94 12.67 14.23 -6.43
N VAL A 95 11.61 13.85 -7.15
CA VAL A 95 10.30 13.51 -6.58
C VAL A 95 10.09 12.01 -6.74
N LEU A 96 9.82 11.33 -5.63
CA LEU A 96 9.66 9.87 -5.60
C LEU A 96 8.32 9.38 -6.18
N GLY A 97 7.32 10.26 -6.29
CA GLY A 97 5.96 9.88 -6.67
C GLY A 97 5.17 9.18 -5.57
N TYR A 98 5.71 9.10 -4.38
CA TYR A 98 5.09 8.53 -3.18
C TYR A 98 5.09 9.56 -2.05
N THR A 99 4.04 9.57 -1.25
CA THR A 99 3.85 10.51 -0.15
C THR A 99 3.57 9.75 1.15
N ASN A 100 3.63 10.45 2.28
CA ASN A 100 3.38 9.87 3.60
C ASN A 100 4.28 8.65 3.88
N LEU A 101 5.58 8.87 3.77
CA LEU A 101 6.61 7.84 3.94
C LEU A 101 7.03 7.74 5.41
N SER A 102 7.35 6.53 5.86
CA SER A 102 7.98 6.28 7.17
C SER A 102 9.49 6.27 7.09
N LEU A 103 10.02 5.80 5.95
CA LEU A 103 11.46 5.67 5.73
C LEU A 103 11.81 5.95 4.28
N VAL A 104 12.94 6.61 4.06
CA VAL A 104 13.61 6.70 2.76
C VAL A 104 15.11 6.52 2.98
N ASN A 105 15.71 5.65 2.21
CA ASN A 105 17.14 5.36 2.22
C ASN A 105 17.71 5.35 0.81
N LEU A 106 18.83 6.02 0.60
CA LEU A 106 19.61 5.99 -0.65
C LEU A 106 20.84 5.11 -0.46
N GLU A 107 21.01 4.13 -1.34
CA GLU A 107 22.12 3.18 -1.25
C GLU A 107 23.47 3.88 -1.42
N GLY A 108 24.34 3.73 -0.43
CA GLY A 108 25.66 4.37 -0.42
C GLY A 108 25.70 5.82 0.02
N TYR A 109 24.60 6.39 0.50
CA TYR A 109 24.53 7.78 0.97
C TYR A 109 23.87 7.88 2.35
N THR A 110 24.29 8.89 3.10
CA THR A 110 23.87 9.09 4.50
C THR A 110 23.00 10.33 4.65
N ARG A 111 21.84 10.20 5.27
CA ARG A 111 20.99 11.32 5.65
C ARG A 111 21.42 11.85 7.04
N PRO A 112 21.48 13.15 7.30
CA PRO A 112 21.21 14.26 6.38
C PRO A 112 22.46 14.79 5.63
N ILE A 113 23.59 14.09 5.68
CA ILE A 113 24.89 14.57 5.17
C ILE A 113 24.85 14.70 3.64
N ASP A 114 24.41 13.67 2.94
CA ASP A 114 24.44 13.61 1.48
C ASP A 114 23.13 14.06 0.85
N TYR A 115 22.02 13.90 1.57
CA TYR A 115 20.68 14.30 1.09
C TYR A 115 19.72 14.59 2.25
N THR A 116 18.67 15.32 1.96
CA THR A 116 17.51 15.50 2.84
C THR A 116 16.26 14.91 2.19
N ALA A 117 15.30 14.50 3.01
CA ALA A 117 14.05 13.89 2.55
C ALA A 117 12.85 14.51 3.27
N ASN A 118 11.92 15.03 2.50
CA ASN A 118 10.60 15.37 3.00
C ASN A 118 9.69 14.14 2.89
N LEU A 119 9.50 13.44 3.99
CA LEU A 119 8.74 12.17 4.02
C LEU A 119 7.25 12.37 3.73
N ALA A 120 6.70 13.54 4.03
CA ALA A 120 5.30 13.84 3.77
C ALA A 120 5.01 14.02 2.27
N SER A 121 5.91 14.69 1.54
CA SER A 121 5.74 14.98 0.11
C SER A 121 6.50 14.03 -0.82
N GLY A 122 7.42 13.21 -0.30
CA GLY A 122 8.29 12.34 -1.10
C GLY A 122 9.31 13.09 -1.95
N VAL A 123 9.69 14.29 -1.54
CA VAL A 123 10.72 15.08 -2.21
C VAL A 123 12.08 14.85 -1.55
N LEU A 124 13.08 14.52 -2.36
CA LEU A 124 14.47 14.44 -1.93
C LEU A 124 15.25 15.64 -2.46
N THR A 125 16.14 16.16 -1.62
CA THR A 125 17.06 17.23 -2.00
C THR A 125 18.49 16.74 -1.77
N SER A 126 19.30 16.80 -2.82
CA SER A 126 20.72 16.45 -2.78
C SER A 126 21.52 17.52 -2.04
N VAL A 127 22.51 17.10 -1.28
CA VAL A 127 23.54 17.95 -0.69
C VAL A 127 24.88 17.70 -1.39
N THR A 128 25.25 16.45 -1.57
CA THR A 128 26.53 16.06 -2.19
C THR A 128 26.38 15.15 -3.41
N ILE A 129 25.18 14.63 -3.67
CA ILE A 129 24.95 13.67 -4.75
C ILE A 129 24.93 14.42 -6.09
N PRO A 130 25.77 14.05 -7.06
CA PRO A 130 25.79 14.68 -8.37
C PRO A 130 24.48 14.46 -9.13
N ASP A 131 24.05 15.49 -9.86
CA ASP A 131 22.92 15.37 -10.78
C ASP A 131 23.18 14.31 -11.85
N SER A 132 22.11 13.71 -12.33
CA SER A 132 22.12 12.66 -13.36
C SER A 132 22.81 11.34 -12.98
N LYS A 133 23.35 11.21 -11.76
CA LYS A 133 23.85 9.93 -11.27
C LYS A 133 22.65 9.07 -10.82
N PRO A 134 22.46 7.87 -11.38
CA PRO A 134 21.41 6.97 -10.91
C PRO A 134 21.75 6.46 -9.50
N VAL A 135 20.81 6.57 -8.58
CA VAL A 135 20.93 6.12 -7.19
C VAL A 135 19.76 5.23 -6.87
N LYS A 136 20.01 4.08 -6.24
CA LYS A 136 18.94 3.20 -5.78
C LYS A 136 18.35 3.78 -4.49
N VAL A 137 17.04 3.97 -4.52
CA VAL A 137 16.24 4.36 -3.36
C VAL A 137 15.45 3.18 -2.85
N THR A 138 15.39 3.03 -1.54
CA THR A 138 14.44 2.16 -0.85
C THR A 138 13.58 3.06 0.02
N LEU A 139 12.27 2.96 -0.15
CA LEU A 139 11.29 3.70 0.65
C LEU A 139 10.29 2.75 1.30
N THR A 140 9.73 3.18 2.41
CA THR A 140 8.63 2.48 3.07
C THR A 140 7.50 3.49 3.31
N GLU A 141 6.29 3.15 2.87
CA GLU A 141 5.09 3.93 3.13
C GLU A 141 4.60 3.66 4.57
N ASN A 142 3.96 4.64 5.19
CA ASN A 142 3.25 4.42 6.45
C ASN A 142 2.09 3.45 6.26
N ALA A 143 1.68 2.81 7.35
CA ALA A 143 0.46 2.00 7.38
C ALA A 143 -0.73 2.81 6.85
N LYS A 144 -1.58 2.16 6.08
CA LYS A 144 -2.78 2.73 5.49
C LYS A 144 -4.01 2.15 6.18
N LYS A 145 -5.14 2.85 6.07
CA LYS A 145 -6.40 2.38 6.64
C LYS A 145 -7.20 1.60 5.61
N TYR A 146 -7.71 0.45 6.05
CA TYR A 146 -8.52 -0.45 5.24
C TYR A 146 -9.79 -0.84 5.97
N LEU A 147 -10.83 -1.20 5.22
CA LEU A 147 -12.02 -1.87 5.69
C LEU A 147 -12.11 -3.25 5.06
N ILE A 148 -12.64 -4.22 5.82
CA ILE A 148 -13.01 -5.52 5.29
C ILE A 148 -14.23 -5.32 4.39
N ARG A 149 -14.10 -5.70 3.13
CA ARG A 149 -15.17 -5.56 2.13
C ARG A 149 -15.97 -6.85 2.03
N GLU A 150 -17.30 -6.72 2.12
CA GLU A 150 -18.26 -7.79 1.79
C GLU A 150 -18.11 -9.12 2.57
N GLY A 151 -17.24 -9.16 3.60
CA GLY A 151 -17.06 -10.34 4.44
C GLY A 151 -15.79 -11.15 4.11
N TRP A 152 -15.81 -12.41 4.45
CA TRP A 152 -14.71 -13.35 4.27
C TRP A 152 -15.25 -14.74 4.00
N GLU A 153 -14.41 -15.59 3.43
CA GLU A 153 -14.69 -16.99 3.17
C GLU A 153 -13.75 -17.88 3.97
N LEU A 154 -14.31 -18.86 4.67
CA LEU A 154 -13.56 -19.90 5.36
C LEU A 154 -13.63 -21.19 4.53
N ASN A 155 -12.52 -21.50 3.87
CA ASN A 155 -12.41 -22.65 2.98
C ASN A 155 -11.88 -23.87 3.73
N PHE A 156 -12.64 -24.96 3.74
CA PHE A 156 -12.21 -26.26 4.26
C PHE A 156 -11.34 -26.97 3.22
N ILE A 157 -10.09 -27.21 3.55
CA ILE A 157 -9.09 -27.83 2.65
C ILE A 157 -8.94 -29.32 2.96
N GLY A 158 -9.09 -29.70 4.22
CA GLY A 158 -8.96 -31.08 4.68
C GLY A 158 -9.22 -31.21 6.19
N PRO A 159 -9.07 -32.40 6.78
CA PRO A 159 -9.27 -32.58 8.22
C PRO A 159 -8.41 -31.61 9.03
N ASP A 160 -9.05 -30.72 9.79
CA ASP A 160 -8.45 -29.65 10.59
C ASP A 160 -7.56 -28.68 9.79
N LEU A 161 -7.78 -28.58 8.47
CA LEU A 161 -7.03 -27.67 7.58
C LEU A 161 -7.97 -26.68 6.91
N TYR A 162 -7.72 -25.39 7.14
CA TYR A 162 -8.55 -24.29 6.66
C TYR A 162 -7.71 -23.20 5.99
N GLN A 163 -8.37 -22.45 5.14
CA GLN A 163 -7.82 -21.25 4.51
C GLN A 163 -8.86 -20.14 4.53
N ILE A 164 -8.46 -18.92 4.80
CA ILE A 164 -9.36 -17.77 4.82
C ILE A 164 -9.03 -16.85 3.65
N THR A 165 -10.08 -16.41 2.94
CA THR A 165 -10.00 -15.40 1.89
C THR A 165 -10.87 -14.22 2.28
N PHE A 166 -10.35 -13.01 2.16
CA PHE A 166 -11.08 -11.77 2.45
C PHE A 166 -10.52 -10.59 1.67
N ASP A 167 -11.34 -9.58 1.44
CA ASP A 167 -10.96 -8.38 0.73
C ASP A 167 -10.78 -7.20 1.70
N LEU A 168 -9.68 -6.47 1.53
CA LEU A 168 -9.39 -5.22 2.22
C LEU A 168 -9.47 -4.06 1.23
N GLN A 169 -10.40 -3.14 1.43
CA GLN A 169 -10.52 -1.94 0.64
C GLN A 169 -9.89 -0.76 1.37
N ARG A 170 -8.97 -0.05 0.70
CA ARG A 170 -8.38 1.18 1.24
C ARG A 170 -9.43 2.26 1.43
N ILE A 171 -9.36 2.93 2.57
CA ILE A 171 -10.17 4.10 2.87
C ILE A 171 -9.28 5.32 3.11
N TYR A 172 -9.81 6.47 2.78
CA TYR A 172 -9.17 7.78 2.99
C TYR A 172 -9.97 8.52 4.06
N VAL A 173 -9.34 8.72 5.21
CA VAL A 173 -9.95 9.39 6.38
C VAL A 173 -9.11 10.60 6.76
#